data_b933d1012f87d06124272ca7b18519d8
#
_entry.id   b933d1012f87d06124272ca7b18519d8
#
_cell.length_a   1.000
_cell.length_b   1.000
_cell.length_c   1.000
_cell.angle_alpha   90.00
_cell.angle_beta   90.00
_cell.angle_gamma   90.00
#
_symmetry.space_group_name_H-M   'P 1'
#
loop_
_entity.id
_entity.type
_entity.pdbx_description
1 polymer ?
#
loop_
_entity_poly.entity_id
_entity_poly.type
_entity_poly.pdbx_seq_one_letter_code
_entity_poly.pdbx_strand_id
1 'polypeptide(L)'
;MSSLMPAVRIHCWGGFGSQLFAILQYWNLQRRFPGRKLVLIIHTSGVTRRDIETESLLRNIPFKVVDDFEGQRGSTTEQLKSSSKIEVIKAKLYVLPKVLMETTGLLSDLENTKAYDSIKPWLLTVRGHYTRYPFSSADLLKLYEVISSVDSEDLGGESMVDVLTIQYRLGDLLNLPEKGFVDSKLLSDIANFIVDKSRISKTILLTDSPAEAVQLLDTSNHNWKVVNLAPISTIKLCVDSSEFIGTNSKISFWITVFRALMNKESHITEVFQEKLQILTNQLQSSRFIFYKDKTKL
;
A
#
# COMPACT_ATOMS: atom_id res chain seq x y z
N MET A 1 -33.24 -13.32 -8.89
CA MET A 1 -33.54 -12.06 -8.18
C MET A 1 -32.33 -11.10 -8.00
N SER A 2 -31.14 -11.38 -8.55
CA SER A 2 -29.93 -10.57 -8.34
C SER A 2 -29.78 -9.34 -9.25
N SER A 3 -30.60 -9.16 -10.29
CA SER A 3 -30.38 -8.12 -11.31
C SER A 3 -30.93 -6.72 -10.97
N LEU A 4 -31.69 -6.58 -9.90
CA LEU A 4 -32.31 -5.30 -9.52
C LEU A 4 -31.56 -4.48 -8.48
N MET A 5 -30.56 -5.06 -7.80
CA MET A 5 -29.80 -4.30 -6.83
C MET A 5 -28.68 -3.49 -7.50
N PRO A 6 -28.47 -2.22 -7.10
CA PRO A 6 -27.37 -1.42 -7.62
C PRO A 6 -26.00 -2.04 -7.29
N ALA A 7 -25.02 -1.76 -8.14
CA ALA A 7 -23.65 -2.25 -7.92
C ALA A 7 -23.09 -1.73 -6.59
N VAL A 8 -22.33 -2.57 -5.87
CA VAL A 8 -21.56 -2.13 -4.70
C VAL A 8 -20.32 -1.38 -5.21
N ARG A 9 -20.11 -0.17 -4.71
CA ARG A 9 -18.97 0.69 -5.02
C ARG A 9 -17.88 0.49 -3.96
N ILE A 10 -16.68 0.14 -4.40
CA ILE A 10 -15.52 -0.05 -3.55
C ILE A 10 -14.57 1.11 -3.83
N HIS A 11 -14.50 2.06 -2.92
CA HIS A 11 -13.70 3.27 -3.10
C HIS A 11 -12.25 3.02 -2.68
N CYS A 12 -11.30 3.49 -3.50
CA CYS A 12 -9.87 3.38 -3.30
C CYS A 12 -9.19 4.72 -3.49
N TRP A 13 -8.34 5.10 -2.53
CA TRP A 13 -7.48 6.28 -2.57
C TRP A 13 -6.02 5.88 -2.43
N GLY A 14 -5.14 6.64 -3.07
CA GLY A 14 -3.69 6.46 -2.99
C GLY A 14 -3.11 5.65 -4.13
N GLY A 15 -1.78 5.54 -4.15
CA GLY A 15 -1.01 4.87 -5.21
C GLY A 15 -1.10 3.35 -5.15
N PHE A 16 -0.25 2.71 -5.94
CA PHE A 16 -0.25 1.27 -6.23
C PHE A 16 -0.50 0.38 -5.02
N GLY A 17 0.27 0.55 -3.93
CA GLY A 17 0.11 -0.30 -2.75
C GLY A 17 -1.26 -0.19 -2.07
N SER A 18 -1.98 0.95 -2.20
CA SER A 18 -3.36 1.09 -1.73
C SER A 18 -4.34 0.40 -2.68
N GLN A 19 -4.09 0.48 -3.97
CA GLN A 19 -4.92 -0.14 -5.00
C GLN A 19 -4.88 -1.68 -4.88
N LEU A 20 -3.75 -2.28 -4.48
CA LEU A 20 -3.67 -3.72 -4.20
C LEU A 20 -4.59 -4.15 -3.04
N PHE A 21 -4.67 -3.37 -1.96
CA PHE A 21 -5.65 -3.63 -0.89
C PHE A 21 -7.09 -3.59 -1.40
N ALA A 22 -7.41 -2.66 -2.29
CA ALA A 22 -8.76 -2.56 -2.85
C ALA A 22 -9.10 -3.72 -3.79
N ILE A 23 -8.13 -4.26 -4.53
CA ILE A 23 -8.31 -5.47 -5.35
C ILE A 23 -8.64 -6.67 -4.45
N LEU A 24 -7.90 -6.87 -3.36
CA LEU A 24 -8.20 -7.94 -2.41
C LEU A 24 -9.59 -7.77 -1.78
N GLN A 25 -9.96 -6.54 -1.45
CA GLN A 25 -11.29 -6.24 -0.92
C GLN A 25 -12.40 -6.52 -1.95
N TYR A 26 -12.14 -6.24 -3.24
CA TYR A 26 -13.06 -6.61 -4.32
C TYR A 26 -13.30 -8.13 -4.34
N TRP A 27 -12.24 -8.95 -4.34
CA TRP A 27 -12.37 -10.40 -4.34
C TRP A 27 -13.07 -10.94 -3.09
N ASN A 28 -12.78 -10.37 -1.92
CA ASN A 28 -13.46 -10.71 -0.67
C ASN A 28 -14.97 -10.46 -0.77
N LEU A 29 -15.38 -9.27 -1.21
CA LEU A 29 -16.80 -8.92 -1.36
C LEU A 29 -17.48 -9.74 -2.46
N GLN A 30 -16.76 -10.09 -3.52
CA GLN A 30 -17.29 -10.96 -4.58
C GLN A 30 -17.67 -12.36 -4.04
N ARG A 31 -16.84 -12.92 -3.15
CA ARG A 31 -17.16 -14.20 -2.49
C ARG A 31 -18.31 -14.05 -1.48
N ARG A 32 -18.31 -12.95 -0.73
CA ARG A 32 -19.34 -12.71 0.30
C ARG A 32 -20.72 -12.43 -0.30
N PHE A 33 -20.77 -11.82 -1.48
CA PHE A 33 -22.01 -11.47 -2.18
C PHE A 33 -22.03 -12.03 -3.61
N PRO A 34 -22.13 -13.36 -3.77
CA PRO A 34 -22.15 -13.97 -5.09
C PRO A 34 -23.35 -13.45 -5.90
N GLY A 35 -23.13 -13.08 -7.15
CA GLY A 35 -24.14 -12.52 -8.04
C GLY A 35 -24.42 -11.02 -7.90
N ARG A 36 -23.83 -10.30 -6.91
CA ARG A 36 -23.87 -8.84 -6.84
C ARG A 36 -22.86 -8.24 -7.82
N LYS A 37 -23.27 -7.20 -8.53
CA LYS A 37 -22.32 -6.38 -9.32
C LYS A 37 -21.47 -5.57 -8.36
N LEU A 38 -20.15 -5.62 -8.56
CA LEU A 38 -19.16 -4.84 -7.82
C LEU A 38 -18.44 -3.94 -8.80
N VAL A 39 -18.03 -2.75 -8.37
CA VAL A 39 -17.23 -1.83 -9.16
C VAL A 39 -16.20 -1.14 -8.27
N LEU A 40 -14.94 -1.14 -8.70
CA LEU A 40 -13.86 -0.43 -8.03
C LEU A 40 -13.88 1.03 -8.48
N ILE A 41 -13.85 1.96 -7.53
CA ILE A 41 -13.81 3.39 -7.79
C ILE A 41 -12.44 3.90 -7.34
N ILE A 42 -11.58 4.23 -8.30
CA ILE A 42 -10.22 4.70 -8.04
C ILE A 42 -10.22 6.23 -8.10
N HIS A 43 -9.84 6.86 -6.99
CA HIS A 43 -9.76 8.30 -6.85
C HIS A 43 -8.34 8.79 -7.09
N THR A 44 -8.19 9.85 -7.87
CA THR A 44 -6.91 10.49 -8.13
C THR A 44 -6.48 11.44 -7.02
N SER A 45 -7.38 11.74 -6.07
CA SER A 45 -7.12 12.63 -4.93
C SER A 45 -6.18 12.00 -3.89
N GLY A 46 -5.39 12.85 -3.25
CA GLY A 46 -4.45 12.48 -2.20
C GLY A 46 -3.53 13.65 -1.84
N VAL A 47 -2.43 13.38 -1.13
CA VAL A 47 -1.38 14.39 -0.85
C VAL A 47 -0.76 14.89 -2.16
N THR A 48 -0.57 13.97 -3.10
CA THR A 48 -0.21 14.24 -4.50
C THR A 48 -1.23 13.57 -5.40
N ARG A 49 -1.36 14.02 -6.67
CA ARG A 49 -2.18 13.32 -7.66
C ARG A 49 -1.71 11.87 -7.79
N ARG A 50 -2.66 10.94 -7.86
CA ARG A 50 -2.40 9.51 -8.00
C ARG A 50 -3.08 8.99 -9.25
N ASP A 51 -2.29 8.44 -10.16
CA ASP A 51 -2.80 7.80 -11.35
C ASP A 51 -3.13 6.33 -11.09
N ILE A 52 -3.75 5.68 -12.06
CA ILE A 52 -3.97 4.24 -12.02
C ILE A 52 -2.64 3.57 -12.34
N GLU A 53 -2.11 2.82 -11.37
CA GLU A 53 -0.88 2.06 -11.53
C GLU A 53 -1.14 0.55 -11.63
N THR A 54 -2.42 0.15 -11.47
CA THR A 54 -2.84 -1.26 -11.42
C THR A 54 -3.70 -1.69 -12.62
N GLU A 55 -3.77 -0.90 -13.69
CA GLU A 55 -4.67 -1.19 -14.82
C GLU A 55 -4.42 -2.59 -15.41
N SER A 56 -3.16 -3.00 -15.53
CA SER A 56 -2.79 -4.34 -15.99
C SER A 56 -3.32 -5.47 -15.10
N LEU A 57 -3.54 -5.20 -13.80
CA LEU A 57 -4.08 -6.15 -12.83
C LEU A 57 -5.61 -6.17 -12.82
N LEU A 58 -6.27 -5.16 -13.40
CA LEU A 58 -7.72 -4.97 -13.35
C LEU A 58 -8.46 -5.61 -14.53
N ARG A 59 -7.80 -6.41 -15.38
CA ARG A 59 -8.35 -6.98 -16.63
C ARG A 59 -9.76 -7.58 -16.47
N ASN A 60 -10.07 -8.17 -15.32
CA ASN A 60 -11.34 -8.83 -15.03
C ASN A 60 -12.11 -8.15 -13.88
N ILE A 61 -11.74 -6.94 -13.48
CA ILE A 61 -12.34 -6.18 -12.39
C ILE A 61 -12.98 -4.93 -13.00
N PRO A 62 -14.32 -4.78 -12.95
CA PRO A 62 -14.95 -3.53 -13.36
C PRO A 62 -14.46 -2.37 -12.50
N PHE A 63 -13.94 -1.33 -13.12
CA PHE A 63 -13.46 -0.14 -12.41
C PHE A 63 -13.89 1.17 -13.08
N LYS A 64 -13.84 2.24 -12.32
CA LYS A 64 -13.99 3.63 -12.78
C LYS A 64 -12.96 4.50 -12.11
N VAL A 65 -12.42 5.46 -12.85
CA VAL A 65 -11.55 6.50 -12.32
C VAL A 65 -12.37 7.74 -12.05
N VAL A 66 -12.14 8.35 -10.90
CA VAL A 66 -12.72 9.64 -10.52
C VAL A 66 -11.57 10.62 -10.34
N ASP A 67 -11.51 11.60 -11.23
CA ASP A 67 -10.55 12.69 -11.13
C ASP A 67 -11.12 13.78 -10.21
N ASP A 68 -10.79 13.67 -8.92
CA ASP A 68 -11.25 14.54 -7.85
C ASP A 68 -10.10 15.23 -7.10
N PHE A 69 -8.89 15.19 -7.66
CA PHE A 69 -7.69 15.76 -7.02
C PHE A 69 -7.82 17.26 -6.77
N GLU A 70 -8.35 18.00 -7.73
CA GLU A 70 -8.49 19.46 -7.61
C GLU A 70 -9.61 19.87 -6.64
N GLY A 71 -10.68 19.08 -6.56
CA GLY A 71 -11.82 19.37 -5.69
C GLY A 71 -11.55 19.21 -4.19
N GLN A 72 -10.49 18.52 -3.79
CA GLN A 72 -10.17 18.28 -2.37
C GLN A 72 -9.18 19.27 -1.76
N ARG A 73 -8.52 20.12 -2.53
CA ARG A 73 -7.57 21.12 -2.02
C ARG A 73 -8.20 22.13 -1.03
N GLY A 74 -9.53 22.13 -0.86
CA GLY A 74 -10.26 23.07 -0.01
C GLY A 74 -10.76 22.54 1.34
N SER A 75 -10.59 21.25 1.70
CA SER A 75 -11.20 20.67 2.91
C SER A 75 -10.19 20.07 3.90
N THR A 76 -9.18 20.83 4.28
CA THR A 76 -8.33 20.42 5.39
C THR A 76 -8.99 20.78 6.72
N THR A 77 -8.80 19.91 7.73
CA THR A 77 -9.31 20.08 9.10
C THR A 77 -8.91 21.42 9.73
N GLU A 78 -7.86 22.07 9.22
CA GLU A 78 -7.42 23.41 9.63
C GLU A 78 -8.35 24.53 9.16
N GLN A 79 -8.97 24.43 7.98
CA GLN A 79 -9.97 25.40 7.53
C GLN A 79 -11.24 25.33 8.37
N LEU A 80 -11.61 24.15 8.91
CA LEU A 80 -12.76 24.00 9.80
C LEU A 80 -12.56 24.68 11.17
N LYS A 81 -11.34 24.88 11.63
CA LYS A 81 -11.05 25.55 12.91
C LYS A 81 -11.22 27.08 12.85
N SER A 82 -11.17 27.68 11.66
CA SER A 82 -11.36 29.13 11.44
C SER A 82 -12.76 29.47 10.89
N SER A 83 -13.65 28.49 10.75
CA SER A 83 -14.91 28.60 10.02
C SER A 83 -16.00 29.29 10.84
N SER A 84 -16.80 30.12 10.19
CA SER A 84 -18.01 30.71 10.79
C SER A 84 -19.01 29.63 11.22
N LYS A 85 -19.92 29.94 12.17
CA LYS A 85 -20.98 29.00 12.63
C LYS A 85 -21.80 28.43 11.45
N ILE A 86 -21.97 29.21 10.38
CA ILE A 86 -22.70 28.80 9.17
C ILE A 86 -21.95 27.72 8.39
N GLU A 87 -20.62 27.81 8.29
CA GLU A 87 -19.78 26.79 7.61
C GLU A 87 -19.76 25.49 8.40
N VAL A 88 -19.73 25.56 9.73
CA VAL A 88 -19.85 24.38 10.60
C VAL A 88 -21.21 23.70 10.42
N ILE A 89 -22.30 24.46 10.27
CA ILE A 89 -23.65 23.91 10.01
C ILE A 89 -23.70 23.26 8.62
N LYS A 90 -23.13 23.93 7.58
CA LYS A 90 -23.05 23.34 6.22
C LYS A 90 -22.22 22.05 6.23
N ALA A 91 -21.08 22.00 6.92
CA ALA A 91 -20.26 20.82 7.06
C ALA A 91 -21.03 19.68 7.76
N LYS A 92 -21.76 19.95 8.83
CA LYS A 92 -22.62 18.96 9.53
C LYS A 92 -23.73 18.44 8.61
N LEU A 93 -24.39 19.30 7.86
CA LEU A 93 -25.42 18.90 6.88
C LEU A 93 -24.83 18.04 5.76
N TYR A 94 -23.58 18.28 5.35
CA TYR A 94 -22.89 17.43 4.36
C TYR A 94 -22.51 16.04 4.91
N VAL A 95 -22.22 15.94 6.20
CA VAL A 95 -21.86 14.68 6.86
C VAL A 95 -23.09 13.83 7.22
N LEU A 96 -24.25 14.45 7.43
CA LEU A 96 -25.48 13.75 7.87
C LEU A 96 -25.89 12.60 6.94
N PRO A 97 -25.91 12.73 5.58
CA PRO A 97 -26.21 11.61 4.69
C PRO A 97 -25.22 10.45 4.84
N LYS A 98 -23.93 10.75 5.07
CA LYS A 98 -22.90 9.73 5.30
C LYS A 98 -23.21 8.95 6.58
N VAL A 99 -23.46 9.62 7.69
CA VAL A 99 -23.81 9.00 8.98
C VAL A 99 -25.08 8.15 8.84
N LEU A 100 -26.10 8.65 8.14
CA LEU A 100 -27.32 7.89 7.88
C LEU A 100 -27.05 6.62 7.05
N MET A 101 -26.22 6.70 6.03
CA MET A 101 -25.84 5.54 5.23
C MET A 101 -25.01 4.53 6.02
N GLU A 102 -24.16 4.98 6.94
CA GLU A 102 -23.38 4.11 7.83
C GLU A 102 -24.31 3.40 8.83
N THR A 103 -25.19 4.13 9.49
CA THR A 103 -26.14 3.56 10.49
C THR A 103 -27.12 2.57 9.88
N THR A 104 -27.55 2.79 8.65
CA THR A 104 -28.41 1.86 7.92
C THR A 104 -27.67 0.68 7.29
N GLY A 105 -26.32 0.68 7.28
CA GLY A 105 -25.50 -0.34 6.65
C GLY A 105 -25.44 -0.27 5.13
N LEU A 106 -25.88 0.85 4.54
CA LEU A 106 -25.72 1.12 3.10
C LEU A 106 -24.29 1.52 2.75
N LEU A 107 -23.57 2.12 3.69
CA LEU A 107 -22.16 2.43 3.60
C LEU A 107 -21.41 1.70 4.73
N SER A 108 -20.26 1.13 4.41
CA SER A 108 -19.34 0.57 5.41
C SER A 108 -17.98 1.25 5.27
N ASP A 109 -17.50 1.84 6.38
CA ASP A 109 -16.15 2.37 6.48
C ASP A 109 -15.26 1.28 7.09
N LEU A 110 -14.38 0.72 6.26
CA LEU A 110 -13.57 -0.44 6.60
C LEU A 110 -12.15 -0.08 7.11
N GLU A 111 -11.96 1.12 7.62
CA GLU A 111 -10.75 1.45 8.40
C GLU A 111 -10.79 0.82 9.79
N ASN A 112 -11.99 0.51 10.29
CA ASN A 112 -12.18 -0.16 11.55
C ASN A 112 -12.45 -1.66 11.36
N THR A 113 -11.68 -2.53 12.02
CA THR A 113 -11.79 -3.99 11.92
C THR A 113 -13.19 -4.51 12.30
N LYS A 114 -13.87 -3.89 13.26
CA LYS A 114 -15.23 -4.28 13.69
C LYS A 114 -16.28 -4.11 12.58
N ALA A 115 -16.03 -3.27 11.59
CA ALA A 115 -16.96 -3.04 10.49
C ALA A 115 -17.07 -4.22 9.53
N TYR A 116 -16.06 -5.08 9.43
CA TYR A 116 -16.07 -6.23 8.52
C TYR A 116 -17.13 -7.28 8.89
N ASP A 117 -17.34 -7.54 10.17
CA ASP A 117 -18.30 -8.55 10.63
C ASP A 117 -19.76 -8.06 10.46
N SER A 118 -19.94 -6.74 10.40
CA SER A 118 -21.26 -6.10 10.33
C SER A 118 -21.74 -5.76 8.92
N ILE A 119 -20.98 -6.11 7.87
CA ILE A 119 -21.35 -5.81 6.47
C ILE A 119 -22.70 -6.46 6.11
N LYS A 120 -23.66 -5.63 5.72
CA LYS A 120 -25.03 -6.06 5.41
C LYS A 120 -25.19 -6.48 3.93
N PRO A 121 -26.13 -7.39 3.60
CA PRO A 121 -26.39 -7.79 2.22
C PRO A 121 -26.84 -6.65 1.29
N TRP A 122 -27.40 -5.59 1.83
CA TRP A 122 -27.86 -4.41 1.07
C TRP A 122 -26.82 -3.29 0.96
N LEU A 123 -25.56 -3.56 1.32
CA LEU A 123 -24.45 -2.66 1.17
C LEU A 123 -24.39 -2.05 -0.25
N LEU A 124 -24.19 -0.73 -0.35
CA LEU A 124 -24.05 -0.01 -1.62
C LEU A 124 -22.64 0.54 -1.83
N THR A 125 -21.96 0.86 -0.74
CA THR A 125 -20.68 1.56 -0.78
C THR A 125 -19.74 1.08 0.33
N VAL A 126 -18.49 0.87 -0.02
CA VAL A 126 -17.39 0.53 0.90
C VAL A 126 -16.29 1.57 0.74
N ARG A 127 -15.79 2.08 1.85
CA ARG A 127 -14.70 3.06 1.92
C ARG A 127 -13.62 2.57 2.88
N GLY A 128 -12.42 3.13 2.76
CA GLY A 128 -11.31 2.85 3.65
C GLY A 128 -10.04 2.48 2.91
N HIS A 129 -8.95 2.34 3.65
CA HIS A 129 -7.67 1.89 3.10
C HIS A 129 -7.50 0.37 3.11
N TYR A 130 -8.43 -0.36 3.72
CA TYR A 130 -8.51 -1.83 3.81
C TYR A 130 -7.28 -2.51 4.42
N THR A 131 -6.38 -1.76 5.06
CA THR A 131 -5.09 -2.25 5.56
C THR A 131 -5.21 -3.14 6.81
N ARG A 132 -6.38 -3.15 7.46
CA ARG A 132 -6.64 -3.93 8.68
C ARG A 132 -7.47 -5.18 8.43
N TYR A 133 -7.80 -5.48 7.20
CA TYR A 133 -8.54 -6.70 6.87
C TYR A 133 -7.61 -7.93 6.82
N PRO A 134 -7.95 -9.03 7.51
CA PRO A 134 -7.18 -10.25 7.46
C PRO A 134 -7.49 -11.03 6.17
N PHE A 135 -6.78 -10.73 5.09
CA PHE A 135 -6.91 -11.48 3.84
C PHE A 135 -6.40 -12.90 3.98
N SER A 136 -7.01 -13.85 3.29
CA SER A 136 -6.55 -15.24 3.29
C SER A 136 -5.21 -15.40 2.57
N SER A 137 -4.39 -16.38 2.97
CA SER A 137 -3.15 -16.69 2.25
C SER A 137 -3.40 -17.05 0.78
N ALA A 138 -4.54 -17.68 0.47
CA ALA A 138 -4.94 -17.97 -0.91
C ALA A 138 -5.18 -16.68 -1.73
N ASP A 139 -5.79 -15.64 -1.13
CA ASP A 139 -5.98 -14.35 -1.80
C ASP A 139 -4.64 -13.65 -2.02
N LEU A 140 -3.76 -13.70 -1.03
CA LEU A 140 -2.43 -13.09 -1.12
C LEU A 140 -1.58 -13.78 -2.19
N LEU A 141 -1.60 -15.11 -2.24
CA LEU A 141 -0.91 -15.89 -3.26
C LEU A 141 -1.47 -15.58 -4.66
N LYS A 142 -2.80 -15.59 -4.82
CA LYS A 142 -3.45 -15.21 -6.08
C LYS A 142 -3.05 -13.80 -6.53
N LEU A 143 -2.97 -12.83 -5.60
CA LEU A 143 -2.54 -11.48 -5.92
C LEU A 143 -1.10 -11.46 -6.43
N TYR A 144 -0.21 -12.21 -5.77
CA TYR A 144 1.17 -12.33 -6.20
C TYR A 144 1.29 -12.99 -7.58
N GLU A 145 0.55 -14.06 -7.84
CA GLU A 145 0.49 -14.72 -9.16
C GLU A 145 0.06 -13.75 -10.26
N VAL A 146 -0.99 -12.95 -10.01
CA VAL A 146 -1.45 -11.92 -10.96
C VAL A 146 -0.36 -10.88 -11.21
N ILE A 147 0.32 -10.38 -10.17
CA ILE A 147 1.44 -9.43 -10.30
C ILE A 147 2.59 -10.06 -11.10
N SER A 148 2.94 -11.30 -10.79
CA SER A 148 4.05 -12.03 -11.45
C SER A 148 3.79 -12.31 -12.93
N SER A 149 2.51 -12.45 -13.32
CA SER A 149 2.11 -12.69 -14.72
C SER A 149 2.14 -11.44 -15.61
N VAL A 150 2.28 -10.25 -15.03
CA VAL A 150 2.39 -9.00 -15.82
C VAL A 150 3.81 -8.88 -16.34
N ASP A 151 3.96 -8.55 -17.63
CA ASP A 151 5.25 -8.21 -18.19
C ASP A 151 5.82 -6.99 -17.46
N SER A 152 7.06 -7.05 -17.07
CA SER A 152 7.74 -6.01 -16.32
C SER A 152 9.10 -5.70 -16.97
N GLU A 153 9.56 -4.47 -16.78
CA GLU A 153 10.92 -4.12 -17.10
C GLU A 153 11.86 -5.04 -16.34
N ASP A 154 12.67 -5.79 -17.09
CA ASP A 154 13.69 -6.65 -16.54
C ASP A 154 15.01 -5.87 -16.42
N LEU A 155 15.74 -6.07 -15.35
CA LEU A 155 17.10 -5.53 -15.21
C LEU A 155 18.15 -6.34 -16.02
N GLY A 156 17.72 -6.98 -17.11
CA GLY A 156 18.62 -7.66 -18.05
C GLY A 156 18.96 -9.10 -17.68
N GLY A 157 18.06 -9.81 -16.98
CA GLY A 157 18.27 -11.22 -16.63
C GLY A 157 19.37 -11.45 -15.58
N GLU A 158 19.74 -10.39 -14.84
CA GLU A 158 20.74 -10.53 -13.75
C GLU A 158 20.24 -11.49 -12.67
N SER A 159 21.11 -12.40 -12.23
CA SER A 159 20.82 -13.26 -11.10
C SER A 159 20.59 -12.42 -9.84
N MET A 160 19.51 -12.69 -9.12
CA MET A 160 19.17 -12.03 -7.85
C MET A 160 19.74 -12.78 -6.63
N VAL A 161 20.58 -13.78 -6.87
CA VAL A 161 21.35 -14.47 -5.84
C VAL A 161 22.44 -13.50 -5.34
N ASP A 162 22.63 -13.45 -4.03
CA ASP A 162 23.59 -12.54 -3.36
C ASP A 162 23.34 -11.05 -3.61
N VAL A 163 22.07 -10.69 -3.85
CA VAL A 163 21.63 -9.29 -4.02
C VAL A 163 20.80 -8.86 -2.82
N LEU A 164 21.17 -7.70 -2.25
CA LEU A 164 20.33 -6.94 -1.32
C LEU A 164 19.51 -5.94 -2.12
N THR A 165 18.20 -5.95 -1.94
CA THR A 165 17.34 -4.88 -2.46
C THR A 165 16.82 -4.01 -1.31
N ILE A 166 16.79 -2.71 -1.52
CA ILE A 166 16.29 -1.71 -0.57
C ILE A 166 15.21 -0.89 -1.25
N GLN A 167 13.99 -0.93 -0.74
CA GLN A 167 12.93 -0.05 -1.23
C GLN A 167 12.86 1.19 -0.33
N TYR A 168 13.39 2.32 -0.82
CA TYR A 168 13.47 3.60 -0.10
C TYR A 168 12.49 4.61 -0.67
N ARG A 169 11.37 4.78 0.00
CA ARG A 169 10.37 5.78 -0.38
C ARG A 169 10.80 7.14 0.13
N LEU A 170 10.94 8.08 -0.78
CA LEU A 170 11.24 9.49 -0.54
C LEU A 170 10.14 10.40 -1.10
N GLY A 171 10.05 10.53 -2.39
CA GLY A 171 9.03 11.22 -3.18
C GLY A 171 8.30 12.34 -2.45
N ASP A 172 7.00 12.17 -2.30
CA ASP A 172 6.12 13.10 -1.58
C ASP A 172 6.44 13.24 -0.09
N LEU A 173 7.13 12.26 0.52
CA LEU A 173 7.50 12.31 1.95
C LEU A 173 8.57 13.37 2.25
N LEU A 174 9.40 13.74 1.27
CA LEU A 174 10.40 14.82 1.42
C LEU A 174 9.77 16.19 1.71
N ASN A 175 8.55 16.39 1.21
CA ASN A 175 7.82 17.66 1.34
C ASN A 175 6.88 17.69 2.55
N LEU A 176 6.81 16.62 3.34
CA LEU A 176 5.99 16.61 4.55
C LEU A 176 6.73 17.26 5.72
N PRO A 177 6.03 18.06 6.57
CA PRO A 177 6.61 18.70 7.76
C PRO A 177 7.25 17.70 8.72
N GLU A 178 6.61 16.55 8.90
CA GLU A 178 7.16 15.41 9.62
C GLU A 178 7.79 14.49 8.59
N LYS A 179 9.12 14.53 8.47
CA LYS A 179 9.86 13.65 7.53
C LYS A 179 9.37 12.22 7.66
N GLY A 180 8.47 11.81 6.78
CA GLY A 180 7.80 10.51 6.80
C GLY A 180 8.68 9.35 6.34
N PHE A 181 9.91 9.63 5.86
CA PHE A 181 10.87 8.64 5.40
C PHE A 181 11.77 8.13 6.54
N VAL A 182 12.35 6.96 6.35
CA VAL A 182 13.30 6.34 7.30
C VAL A 182 14.61 7.12 7.30
N ASP A 183 15.21 7.27 8.47
CA ASP A 183 16.52 7.89 8.62
C ASP A 183 17.59 7.19 7.76
N SER A 184 18.33 7.98 6.99
CA SER A 184 19.28 7.45 6.01
C SER A 184 20.47 6.75 6.67
N LYS A 185 20.94 7.24 7.82
CA LYS A 185 22.03 6.62 8.57
C LYS A 185 21.60 5.25 9.10
N LEU A 186 20.42 5.17 9.71
CA LEU A 186 19.85 3.90 10.17
C LEU A 186 19.74 2.90 9.02
N LEU A 187 19.27 3.36 7.85
CA LEU A 187 19.12 2.50 6.67
C LEU A 187 20.49 1.98 6.19
N SER A 188 21.49 2.85 6.15
CA SER A 188 22.86 2.46 5.80
C SER A 188 23.46 1.48 6.81
N ASP A 189 23.27 1.69 8.11
CA ASP A 189 23.79 0.80 9.17
C ASP A 189 23.18 -0.61 9.05
N ILE A 190 21.88 -0.71 8.77
CA ILE A 190 21.19 -2.00 8.55
C ILE A 190 21.70 -2.66 7.26
N ALA A 191 21.86 -1.90 6.19
CA ALA A 191 22.34 -2.43 4.91
C ALA A 191 23.78 -2.99 5.06
N ASN A 192 24.67 -2.26 5.70
CA ASN A 192 26.05 -2.69 5.97
C ASN A 192 26.07 -3.98 6.79
N PHE A 193 25.28 -4.05 7.86
CA PHE A 193 25.16 -5.25 8.67
C PHE A 193 24.73 -6.48 7.85
N ILE A 194 23.75 -6.32 6.95
CA ILE A 194 23.27 -7.42 6.11
C ILE A 194 24.32 -7.82 5.09
N VAL A 195 24.97 -6.85 4.44
CA VAL A 195 26.04 -7.10 3.45
C VAL A 195 27.15 -7.92 4.07
N ASP A 196 27.61 -7.52 5.26
CA ASP A 196 28.70 -8.21 5.95
C ASP A 196 28.30 -9.64 6.39
N LYS A 197 27.07 -9.80 6.86
CA LYS A 197 26.57 -11.09 7.37
C LYS A 197 26.25 -12.09 6.28
N SER A 198 25.62 -11.65 5.17
CA SER A 198 24.98 -12.51 4.16
C SER A 198 25.82 -12.65 2.88
N ARG A 199 27.07 -12.13 2.85
CA ARG A 199 27.96 -12.18 1.66
C ARG A 199 27.32 -11.58 0.41
N ILE A 200 26.64 -10.46 0.58
CA ILE A 200 25.99 -9.74 -0.52
C ILE A 200 27.06 -9.17 -1.46
N SER A 201 26.93 -9.43 -2.75
CA SER A 201 27.84 -8.93 -3.77
C SER A 201 27.41 -7.61 -4.40
N LYS A 202 26.11 -7.29 -4.34
CA LYS A 202 25.50 -6.13 -4.96
C LYS A 202 24.31 -5.61 -4.15
N THR A 203 24.19 -4.29 -4.04
CA THR A 203 23.02 -3.64 -3.44
C THR A 203 22.27 -2.84 -4.49
N ILE A 204 20.94 -3.05 -4.59
CA ILE A 204 20.06 -2.30 -5.49
C ILE A 204 19.11 -1.47 -4.64
N LEU A 205 19.22 -0.15 -4.76
CA LEU A 205 18.35 0.82 -4.11
C LEU A 205 17.23 1.23 -5.06
N LEU A 206 16.02 0.87 -4.74
CA LEU A 206 14.81 1.23 -5.48
C LEU A 206 14.12 2.40 -4.81
N THR A 207 13.99 3.50 -5.53
CA THR A 207 13.44 4.75 -4.99
C THR A 207 12.70 5.53 -6.06
N ASP A 208 11.71 6.31 -5.63
CA ASP A 208 10.97 7.28 -6.45
C ASP A 208 11.71 8.63 -6.59
N SER A 209 12.86 8.80 -5.91
CA SER A 209 13.69 10.01 -5.94
C SER A 209 15.18 9.66 -5.94
N PRO A 210 15.75 9.20 -7.08
CA PRO A 210 17.13 8.71 -7.14
C PRO A 210 18.19 9.75 -6.76
N ALA A 211 18.02 11.00 -7.21
CA ALA A 211 19.00 12.07 -6.93
C ALA A 211 19.09 12.37 -5.43
N GLU A 212 17.94 12.49 -4.77
CA GLU A 212 17.85 12.74 -3.33
C GLU A 212 18.35 11.53 -2.53
N ALA A 213 18.06 10.33 -2.98
CA ALA A 213 18.52 9.12 -2.32
C ALA A 213 20.04 9.01 -2.31
N VAL A 214 20.72 9.33 -3.41
CA VAL A 214 22.19 9.35 -3.51
C VAL A 214 22.80 10.42 -2.59
N GLN A 215 22.14 11.57 -2.41
CA GLN A 215 22.60 12.61 -1.51
C GLN A 215 22.44 12.25 -0.01
N LEU A 216 21.38 11.49 0.30
CA LEU A 216 21.04 11.13 1.68
C LEU A 216 21.80 9.90 2.18
N LEU A 217 22.10 8.96 1.29
CA LEU A 217 22.76 7.69 1.62
C LEU A 217 24.24 7.75 1.22
N ASP A 218 25.12 7.32 2.11
CA ASP A 218 26.51 7.09 1.75
C ASP A 218 26.62 5.80 0.93
N THR A 219 26.55 5.96 -0.41
CA THR A 219 26.65 4.85 -1.35
C THR A 219 28.10 4.55 -1.77
N SER A 220 29.10 5.25 -1.20
CA SER A 220 30.50 5.18 -1.64
C SER A 220 31.20 3.87 -1.25
N ASN A 221 30.75 3.21 -0.19
CA ASN A 221 31.43 2.05 0.41
C ASN A 221 31.02 0.70 -0.17
N HIS A 222 29.97 0.64 -1.00
CA HIS A 222 29.43 -0.60 -1.54
C HIS A 222 29.04 -0.44 -3.01
N ASN A 223 28.93 -1.56 -3.73
CA ASN A 223 28.47 -1.59 -5.13
C ASN A 223 26.97 -1.33 -5.21
N TRP A 224 26.55 -0.08 -4.96
CA TRP A 224 25.16 0.33 -5.00
C TRP A 224 24.73 0.70 -6.42
N LYS A 225 23.63 0.14 -6.87
CA LYS A 225 22.91 0.56 -8.09
C LYS A 225 21.61 1.23 -7.67
N VAL A 226 21.45 2.52 -7.96
CA VAL A 226 20.23 3.28 -7.66
C VAL A 226 19.34 3.29 -8.88
N VAL A 227 18.09 2.88 -8.72
CA VAL A 227 17.13 2.75 -9.83
C VAL A 227 15.74 3.24 -9.43
N ASN A 228 15.01 3.76 -10.41
CA ASN A 228 13.58 4.03 -10.31
C ASN A 228 12.86 3.09 -11.27
N LEU A 229 12.06 2.18 -10.75
CA LEU A 229 11.29 1.21 -11.53
C LEU A 229 9.79 1.38 -11.27
N ALA A 230 9.00 0.96 -12.24
CA ALA A 230 7.55 0.83 -12.05
C ALA A 230 7.24 -0.07 -10.85
N PRO A 231 6.12 0.16 -10.13
CA PRO A 231 5.79 -0.58 -8.90
C PRO A 231 5.78 -2.10 -9.04
N ILE A 232 5.28 -2.62 -10.16
CA ILE A 232 5.26 -4.07 -10.43
C ILE A 232 6.68 -4.63 -10.55
N SER A 233 7.55 -3.97 -11.35
CA SER A 233 8.96 -4.35 -11.50
C SER A 233 9.71 -4.28 -10.16
N THR A 234 9.43 -3.23 -9.36
CA THR A 234 9.97 -3.08 -8.01
C THR A 234 9.60 -4.27 -7.11
N ILE A 235 8.32 -4.66 -7.10
CA ILE A 235 7.86 -5.80 -6.29
C ILE A 235 8.55 -7.08 -6.74
N LYS A 236 8.54 -7.39 -8.03
CA LYS A 236 9.13 -8.63 -8.56
C LYS A 236 10.60 -8.73 -8.21
N LEU A 237 11.37 -7.67 -8.48
CA LEU A 237 12.80 -7.61 -8.19
C LEU A 237 13.09 -7.84 -6.69
N CYS A 238 12.36 -7.16 -5.81
CA CYS A 238 12.56 -7.29 -4.38
C CYS A 238 12.10 -8.66 -3.82
N VAL A 239 11.09 -9.27 -4.41
CA VAL A 239 10.67 -10.62 -4.00
C VAL A 239 11.71 -11.65 -4.43
N ASP A 240 12.33 -11.49 -5.60
CA ASP A 240 13.31 -12.43 -6.11
C ASP A 240 14.68 -12.33 -5.43
N SER A 241 15.05 -11.14 -4.92
CA SER A 241 16.34 -10.92 -4.24
C SER A 241 16.55 -11.83 -3.02
N SER A 242 17.83 -12.09 -2.68
CA SER A 242 18.17 -12.85 -1.48
C SER A 242 17.81 -12.11 -0.22
N GLU A 243 18.16 -10.84 -0.11
CA GLU A 243 17.88 -10.01 1.06
C GLU A 243 17.04 -8.79 0.69
N PHE A 244 16.24 -8.29 1.63
CA PHE A 244 15.35 -7.14 1.40
C PHE A 244 15.25 -6.26 2.63
N ILE A 245 15.34 -4.94 2.41
CA ILE A 245 15.02 -3.90 3.40
C ILE A 245 13.87 -3.06 2.85
N GLY A 246 12.76 -3.01 3.59
CA GLY A 246 11.59 -2.19 3.28
C GLY A 246 11.47 -0.99 4.21
N THR A 247 11.09 0.16 3.66
CA THR A 247 10.84 1.40 4.42
C THR A 247 9.35 1.68 4.61
N ASN A 248 8.99 2.90 5.03
CA ASN A 248 7.61 3.31 5.34
C ASN A 248 6.74 3.46 4.08
N SER A 249 6.58 2.39 3.31
CA SER A 249 5.71 2.41 2.12
C SER A 249 4.80 1.19 2.04
N LYS A 250 3.61 1.37 1.46
CA LYS A 250 2.71 0.24 1.20
C LYS A 250 3.29 -0.75 0.18
N ILE A 251 4.23 -0.32 -0.67
CA ILE A 251 4.96 -1.21 -1.58
C ILE A 251 5.89 -2.11 -0.76
N SER A 252 6.68 -1.55 0.17
CA SER A 252 7.51 -2.34 1.09
C SER A 252 6.68 -3.36 1.89
N PHE A 253 5.50 -2.95 2.36
CA PHE A 253 4.57 -3.87 3.03
C PHE A 253 4.20 -5.06 2.12
N TRP A 254 3.83 -4.81 0.86
CA TRP A 254 3.46 -5.88 -0.08
C TRP A 254 4.63 -6.78 -0.44
N ILE A 255 5.82 -6.22 -0.67
CA ILE A 255 7.03 -7.01 -0.90
C ILE A 255 7.26 -7.95 0.29
N THR A 256 7.19 -7.42 1.52
CA THR A 256 7.37 -8.21 2.75
C THR A 256 6.36 -9.35 2.85
N VAL A 257 5.08 -9.11 2.53
CA VAL A 257 4.03 -10.14 2.50
C VAL A 257 4.34 -11.21 1.47
N PHE A 258 4.69 -10.83 0.24
CA PHE A 258 4.97 -11.78 -0.83
C PHE A 258 6.26 -12.58 -0.56
N ARG A 259 7.29 -11.96 -0.02
CA ARG A 259 8.50 -12.66 0.42
C ARG A 259 8.20 -13.70 1.50
N ALA A 260 7.34 -13.38 2.46
CA ALA A 260 6.92 -14.33 3.49
C ALA A 260 6.16 -15.53 2.90
N LEU A 261 5.30 -15.32 1.88
CA LEU A 261 4.67 -16.42 1.13
C LEU A 261 5.70 -17.33 0.43
N MET A 262 6.82 -16.76 -0.02
CA MET A 262 7.94 -17.48 -0.64
C MET A 262 8.96 -17.99 0.38
N ASN A 263 8.65 -17.93 1.68
CA ASN A 263 9.52 -18.38 2.77
C ASN A 263 10.85 -17.61 2.86
N LYS A 264 10.87 -16.32 2.47
CA LYS A 264 12.03 -15.42 2.53
C LYS A 264 11.91 -14.42 3.67
N GLU A 265 13.03 -14.04 4.28
CA GLU A 265 13.11 -13.02 5.32
C GLU A 265 13.02 -11.61 4.75
N SER A 266 12.55 -10.66 5.57
CA SER A 266 12.48 -9.25 5.23
C SER A 266 12.79 -8.39 6.45
N HIS A 267 13.63 -7.39 6.28
CA HIS A 267 13.85 -6.32 7.24
C HIS A 267 12.85 -5.20 6.94
N ILE A 268 12.02 -4.84 7.90
CA ILE A 268 10.93 -3.87 7.72
C ILE A 268 10.77 -2.98 8.95
N THR A 269 10.32 -1.73 8.75
CA THR A 269 10.07 -0.82 9.86
C THR A 269 8.96 -1.33 10.78
N GLU A 270 9.08 -1.08 12.08
CA GLU A 270 8.07 -1.45 13.10
C GLU A 270 6.69 -0.82 12.84
N VAL A 271 6.60 0.24 12.04
CA VAL A 271 5.33 0.88 11.64
C VAL A 271 4.35 -0.13 11.01
N PHE A 272 4.85 -1.19 10.40
CA PHE A 272 4.03 -2.24 9.81
C PHE A 272 3.78 -3.42 10.75
N GLN A 273 4.34 -3.44 11.96
CA GLN A 273 4.24 -4.57 12.87
C GLN A 273 2.79 -4.95 13.17
N GLU A 274 1.96 -3.99 13.58
CA GLU A 274 0.53 -4.25 13.86
C GLU A 274 -0.20 -4.80 12.62
N LYS A 275 0.06 -4.21 11.44
CA LYS A 275 -0.59 -4.61 10.19
C LYS A 275 -0.17 -6.01 9.74
N LEU A 276 1.10 -6.33 9.87
CA LEU A 276 1.63 -7.66 9.55
C LEU A 276 1.13 -8.69 10.55
N GLN A 277 0.99 -8.35 11.83
CA GLN A 277 0.42 -9.23 12.85
C GLN A 277 -1.03 -9.64 12.55
N ILE A 278 -1.85 -8.76 11.98
CA ILE A 278 -3.21 -9.11 11.54
C ILE A 278 -3.18 -10.19 10.45
N LEU A 279 -2.15 -10.19 9.61
CA LEU A 279 -1.95 -11.19 8.56
C LEU A 279 -1.17 -12.44 9.05
N THR A 280 -0.49 -12.37 10.19
CA THR A 280 0.47 -13.39 10.66
C THR A 280 -0.15 -14.71 11.09
N ASN A 281 -1.44 -14.76 11.40
CA ASN A 281 -2.11 -16.06 11.57
C ASN A 281 -1.98 -16.97 10.33
N GLN A 282 -1.49 -16.41 9.21
CA GLN A 282 -1.41 -17.02 7.91
C GLN A 282 0.00 -16.94 7.28
N LEU A 283 0.85 -16.07 7.85
CA LEU A 283 2.23 -15.86 7.41
C LEU A 283 3.17 -16.26 8.55
N GLN A 284 4.32 -16.85 8.23
CA GLN A 284 5.31 -17.21 9.24
C GLN A 284 5.94 -15.96 9.85
N SER A 285 5.60 -15.62 11.09
CA SER A 285 6.09 -14.43 11.79
C SER A 285 7.61 -14.36 11.92
N SER A 286 8.28 -15.52 11.90
CA SER A 286 9.76 -15.63 11.90
C SER A 286 10.43 -15.06 10.64
N ARG A 287 9.66 -14.64 9.63
CA ARG A 287 10.18 -14.05 8.40
C ARG A 287 10.25 -12.53 8.42
N PHE A 288 9.84 -11.90 9.51
CA PHE A 288 9.85 -10.45 9.66
C PHE A 288 10.88 -10.05 10.72
N ILE A 289 11.85 -9.24 10.33
CA ILE A 289 12.82 -8.61 11.22
C ILE A 289 12.45 -7.13 11.29
N PHE A 290 11.90 -6.72 12.43
CA PHE A 290 11.47 -5.33 12.62
C PHE A 290 12.63 -4.46 13.12
N TYR A 291 12.80 -3.30 12.49
CA TYR A 291 13.71 -2.28 12.95
C TYR A 291 12.97 -1.01 13.35
N LYS A 292 13.50 -0.30 14.34
CA LYS A 292 12.92 0.90 14.92
C LYS A 292 13.62 2.14 14.42
N ASP A 293 12.87 3.05 13.80
CA ASP A 293 13.35 4.38 13.48
C ASP A 293 13.20 5.29 14.71
N LYS A 294 14.30 5.49 15.45
CA LYS A 294 14.33 6.30 16.68
C LYS A 294 14.10 7.80 16.45
N THR A 295 14.14 8.26 15.21
CA THR A 295 13.95 9.69 14.88
C THR A 295 12.48 10.12 14.94
N LYS A 296 11.56 9.18 15.18
CA LYS A 296 10.11 9.39 15.19
C LYS A 296 9.45 9.22 16.56
N LEU A 297 10.21 9.44 17.63
CA LEU A 297 9.67 9.51 18.99
C LEU A 297 9.29 10.93 19.37
#